data_958976467faa4fb3e39cfd5fd87df1c0
#
_entry.id   958976467faa4fb3e39cfd5fd87df1c0
#
_cell.length_a   1.000
_cell.length_b   1.000
_cell.length_c   1.000
_cell.angle_alpha   90.00
_cell.angle_beta   90.00
_cell.angle_gamma   90.00
#
_symmetry.space_group_name_H-M   'P 1'
#
loop_
_entity.id
_entity.type
_entity.pdbx_description
1 polymer ?
#
loop_
_entity_poly.entity_id
_entity_poly.type
_entity_poly.pdbx_seq_one_letter_code
_entity_poly.pdbx_strand_id
1 'polypeptide(L)'
;MNTKLLLKIADEFGTPTYVYDSEKIKSQYLRLKNAFKTVKDLQINYAVKASSNISILRFLNNLGSGIDAVSIQEVKLALSCGFKAEKIIYTPVSYTHLRAHETNSHLV
;
A
#
# COMPACT_ATOMS: atom_id res chain seq x y z
N MET A 1 -19.48 4.31 5.62
CA MET A 1 -19.77 3.39 6.76
C MET A 1 -20.67 4.12 7.73
N ASN A 2 -21.76 3.51 8.16
CA ASN A 2 -22.71 4.21 9.00
C ASN A 2 -22.45 3.98 10.50
N THR A 3 -23.02 4.84 11.32
CA THR A 3 -22.82 4.81 12.78
C THR A 3 -23.28 3.50 13.40
N LYS A 4 -24.39 2.95 12.92
CA LYS A 4 -24.94 1.71 13.45
C LYS A 4 -23.98 0.54 13.26
N LEU A 5 -23.36 0.45 12.10
CA LEU A 5 -22.36 -0.57 11.82
C LEU A 5 -21.11 -0.38 12.69
N LEU A 6 -20.65 0.86 12.84
CA LEU A 6 -19.47 1.15 13.67
C LEU A 6 -19.71 0.78 15.14
N LEU A 7 -20.90 1.05 15.66
CA LEU A 7 -21.25 0.66 17.04
C LEU A 7 -21.29 -0.85 17.19
N LYS A 8 -21.82 -1.56 16.19
CA LYS A 8 -21.83 -3.02 16.20
C LYS A 8 -20.43 -3.60 16.20
N ILE A 9 -19.53 -3.02 15.39
CA ILE A 9 -18.13 -3.46 15.32
C ILE A 9 -17.44 -3.20 16.68
N ALA A 10 -17.66 -2.03 17.27
CA ALA A 10 -17.08 -1.69 18.57
C ALA A 10 -17.54 -2.66 19.65
N ASP A 11 -18.82 -3.04 19.61
CA ASP A 11 -19.40 -3.97 20.59
C ASP A 11 -18.83 -5.39 20.42
N GLU A 12 -18.64 -5.82 19.16
CA GLU A 12 -18.17 -7.18 18.85
C GLU A 12 -16.66 -7.34 19.05
N PHE A 13 -15.88 -6.34 18.63
CA PHE A 13 -14.41 -6.43 18.60
C PHE A 13 -13.71 -5.60 19.66
N GLY A 14 -14.46 -4.74 20.38
CA GLY A 14 -13.90 -3.88 21.40
C GLY A 14 -13.34 -2.57 20.82
N THR A 15 -12.88 -1.72 21.73
CA THR A 15 -12.26 -0.42 21.41
C THR A 15 -11.05 -0.20 22.29
N PRO A 16 -10.02 0.53 21.82
CA PRO A 16 -9.92 1.12 20.47
C PRO A 16 -9.66 0.06 19.41
N THR A 17 -10.12 0.31 18.19
CA THR A 17 -9.90 -0.58 17.07
C THR A 17 -9.87 0.20 15.75
N TYR A 18 -9.06 -0.26 14.80
CA TYR A 18 -9.03 0.29 13.45
C TYR A 18 -10.06 -0.44 12.60
N VAL A 19 -10.82 0.34 11.83
CA VAL A 19 -11.83 -0.20 10.93
C VAL A 19 -11.52 0.29 9.51
N TYR A 20 -11.44 -0.68 8.58
CA TYR A 20 -11.17 -0.38 7.17
C TYR A 20 -12.39 -0.74 6.35
N ASP A 21 -12.80 0.18 5.49
CA ASP A 21 -13.94 0.01 4.61
C ASP A 21 -13.46 -0.38 3.22
N SER A 22 -13.62 -1.65 2.86
CA SER A 22 -13.14 -2.16 1.57
C SER A 22 -13.85 -1.51 0.39
N GLU A 23 -15.13 -1.16 0.54
CA GLU A 23 -15.87 -0.48 -0.54
C GLU A 23 -15.27 0.91 -0.78
N LYS A 24 -14.87 1.60 0.28
CA LYS A 24 -14.23 2.90 0.15
C LYS A 24 -12.86 2.78 -0.53
N ILE A 25 -12.08 1.79 -0.14
CA ILE A 25 -10.78 1.51 -0.76
C ILE A 25 -10.98 1.25 -2.26
N LYS A 26 -11.91 0.39 -2.62
CA LYS A 26 -12.21 0.04 -4.00
C LYS A 26 -12.66 1.27 -4.80
N SER A 27 -13.59 2.05 -4.25
CA SER A 27 -14.12 3.23 -4.96
C SER A 27 -13.04 4.27 -5.21
N GLN A 28 -12.14 4.48 -4.26
CA GLN A 28 -11.05 5.44 -4.43
C GLN A 28 -10.01 4.93 -5.44
N TYR A 29 -9.71 3.64 -5.44
CA TYR A 29 -8.81 3.06 -6.43
C TYR A 29 -9.38 3.22 -7.85
N LEU A 30 -10.65 2.86 -8.02
CA LEU A 30 -11.31 2.95 -9.33
C LEU A 30 -11.46 4.41 -9.78
N ARG A 31 -11.72 5.32 -8.85
CA ARG A 31 -11.82 6.74 -9.16
C ARG A 31 -10.49 7.27 -9.71
N LEU A 32 -9.39 6.90 -9.08
CA LEU A 32 -8.06 7.29 -9.54
C LEU A 32 -7.76 6.68 -10.90
N LYS A 33 -8.03 5.40 -11.05
CA LYS A 33 -7.80 4.67 -12.31
C LYS A 33 -8.61 5.30 -13.45
N ASN A 34 -9.86 5.63 -13.17
CA ASN A 34 -10.74 6.23 -14.17
C ASN A 34 -10.30 7.65 -14.57
N ALA A 35 -9.72 8.41 -13.62
CA ALA A 35 -9.21 9.74 -13.91
C ALA A 35 -8.08 9.70 -14.94
N PHE A 36 -7.33 8.61 -15.01
CA PHE A 36 -6.23 8.42 -15.95
C PHE A 36 -6.57 7.42 -17.07
N LYS A 37 -7.84 7.23 -17.37
CA LYS A 37 -8.29 6.21 -18.34
C LYS A 37 -7.72 6.35 -19.73
N THR A 38 -7.27 7.55 -20.10
CA THR A 38 -6.66 7.81 -21.42
C THR A 38 -5.18 7.44 -21.45
N VAL A 39 -4.57 7.16 -20.32
CA VAL A 39 -3.16 6.80 -20.24
C VAL A 39 -3.02 5.31 -20.51
N LYS A 40 -2.20 4.96 -21.49
CA LYS A 40 -1.91 3.55 -21.81
C LYS A 40 -1.00 2.95 -20.74
N ASP A 41 -1.26 1.66 -20.46
CA ASP A 41 -0.40 0.87 -19.56
C ASP A 41 -0.22 1.51 -18.19
N LEU A 42 -1.28 2.13 -17.68
CA LEU A 42 -1.26 2.74 -16.37
C LEU A 42 -1.12 1.69 -15.29
N GLN A 43 -0.14 1.88 -14.41
CA GLN A 43 -0.01 1.08 -13.20
C GLN A 43 -0.08 2.01 -11.98
N ILE A 44 -1.01 1.71 -11.09
CA ILE A 44 -1.14 2.41 -9.81
C ILE A 44 -0.47 1.56 -8.75
N ASN A 45 0.50 2.14 -8.05
CA ASN A 45 1.27 1.42 -7.04
C ASN A 45 0.90 1.91 -5.65
N TYR A 46 0.51 0.97 -4.79
CA TYR A 46 0.21 1.27 -3.41
C TYR A 46 1.49 1.30 -2.57
N ALA A 47 1.67 2.37 -1.81
CA ALA A 47 2.81 2.51 -0.91
C ALA A 47 2.56 1.72 0.38
N VAL A 48 3.26 0.61 0.55
CA VAL A 48 3.07 -0.31 1.69
C VAL A 48 3.31 0.37 3.03
N LYS A 49 4.18 1.39 3.06
CA LYS A 49 4.47 2.13 4.29
C LYS A 49 3.22 2.77 4.91
N ALA A 50 2.17 3.01 4.13
CA ALA A 50 0.93 3.60 4.65
C ALA A 50 0.16 2.61 5.54
N SER A 51 0.16 1.34 5.16
CA SER A 51 -0.37 0.24 5.96
C SER A 51 0.08 -1.08 5.35
N SER A 52 0.65 -1.94 6.15
CA SER A 52 1.13 -3.26 5.72
C SER A 52 0.15 -4.38 6.06
N ASN A 53 -1.11 -4.05 6.29
CA ASN A 53 -2.15 -5.02 6.62
C ASN A 53 -2.33 -6.01 5.46
N ILE A 54 -2.19 -7.31 5.75
CA ILE A 54 -2.21 -8.37 4.74
C ILE A 54 -3.55 -8.41 3.99
N SER A 55 -4.66 -8.24 4.71
CA SER A 55 -5.98 -8.26 4.08
C SER A 55 -6.15 -7.12 3.10
N ILE A 56 -5.66 -5.93 3.44
CA ILE A 56 -5.71 -4.77 2.55
C ILE A 56 -4.82 -5.01 1.33
N LEU A 57 -3.61 -5.54 1.54
CA LEU A 57 -2.69 -5.82 0.44
C LEU A 57 -3.28 -6.84 -0.53
N ARG A 58 -3.88 -7.92 -0.01
CA ARG A 58 -4.54 -8.92 -0.86
C ARG A 58 -5.72 -8.32 -1.62
N PHE A 59 -6.49 -7.48 -0.96
CA PHE A 59 -7.61 -6.80 -1.60
C PHE A 59 -7.13 -5.92 -2.76
N LEU A 60 -6.07 -5.14 -2.54
CA LEU A 60 -5.49 -4.29 -3.58
C LEU A 60 -4.90 -5.11 -4.73
N ASN A 61 -4.27 -6.25 -4.42
CA ASN A 61 -3.79 -7.15 -5.46
C ASN A 61 -4.94 -7.63 -6.36
N ASN A 62 -6.07 -7.98 -5.76
CA ASN A 62 -7.25 -8.41 -6.50
C ASN A 62 -7.83 -7.29 -7.37
N LEU A 63 -7.64 -6.03 -6.98
CA LEU A 63 -8.06 -4.88 -7.80
C LEU A 63 -7.10 -4.61 -8.97
N GLY A 64 -5.93 -5.21 -8.96
CA GLY A 64 -4.93 -5.01 -10.01
C GLY A 64 -3.86 -3.99 -9.68
N SER A 65 -3.76 -3.56 -8.42
CA SER A 65 -2.74 -2.62 -7.98
C SER A 65 -1.34 -3.22 -8.05
N GLY A 66 -0.34 -2.36 -8.26
CA GLY A 66 1.05 -2.69 -8.00
C GLY A 66 1.44 -2.23 -6.60
N ILE A 67 2.70 -2.41 -6.26
CA ILE A 67 3.24 -2.11 -4.93
C ILE A 67 4.47 -1.20 -5.07
N ASP A 68 4.56 -0.21 -4.19
CA ASP A 68 5.76 0.57 -3.96
C ASP A 68 6.31 0.15 -2.59
N ALA A 69 7.44 -0.56 -2.59
CA ALA A 69 8.07 -1.09 -1.39
C ALA A 69 9.38 -0.35 -1.12
N VAL A 70 9.59 0.06 0.12
CA VAL A 70 10.81 0.79 0.51
C VAL A 70 11.80 -0.08 1.30
N SER A 71 11.47 -1.35 1.55
CA SER A 71 12.35 -2.28 2.26
C SER A 71 12.20 -3.68 1.68
N ILE A 72 13.21 -4.51 1.95
CA ILE A 72 13.16 -5.92 1.54
C ILE A 72 12.01 -6.65 2.24
N GLN A 73 11.75 -6.30 3.49
CA GLN A 73 10.63 -6.89 4.24
C GLN A 73 9.29 -6.59 3.54
N GLU A 74 9.11 -5.37 3.04
CA GLU A 74 7.91 -5.00 2.30
C GLU A 74 7.79 -5.75 0.98
N VAL A 75 8.93 -5.97 0.28
CA VAL A 75 8.95 -6.78 -0.94
C VAL A 75 8.50 -8.21 -0.63
N LYS A 76 9.08 -8.81 0.42
CA LYS A 76 8.72 -10.18 0.83
C LYS A 76 7.26 -10.27 1.21
N LEU A 77 6.75 -9.28 1.94
CA LEU A 77 5.36 -9.23 2.34
C LEU A 77 4.45 -9.17 1.11
N ALA A 78 4.77 -8.31 0.15
CA ALA A 78 3.99 -8.19 -1.08
C ALA A 78 3.96 -9.51 -1.85
N LEU A 79 5.10 -10.18 -1.98
CA LEU A 79 5.16 -11.48 -2.65
C LEU A 79 4.29 -12.51 -1.93
N SER A 80 4.30 -12.52 -0.59
CA SER A 80 3.48 -13.45 0.19
C SER A 80 1.99 -13.15 0.06
N CYS A 81 1.62 -11.91 -0.27
CA CYS A 81 0.22 -11.52 -0.50
C CYS A 81 -0.25 -11.79 -1.92
N GLY A 82 0.61 -12.34 -2.78
CA GLY A 82 0.25 -12.73 -4.12
C GLY A 82 0.61 -11.75 -5.23
N PHE A 83 1.27 -10.64 -4.91
CA PHE A 83 1.72 -9.72 -5.96
C PHE A 83 2.81 -10.37 -6.80
N LYS A 84 2.70 -10.21 -8.11
CA LYS A 84 3.74 -10.66 -9.03
C LYS A 84 4.94 -9.73 -8.92
N ALA A 85 6.14 -10.28 -9.10
CA ALA A 85 7.38 -9.49 -9.00
C ALA A 85 7.37 -8.26 -9.90
N GLU A 86 6.82 -8.39 -11.10
CA GLU A 86 6.74 -7.29 -12.08
C GLU A 86 5.79 -6.16 -11.64
N LYS A 87 4.97 -6.41 -10.62
CA LYS A 87 4.05 -5.42 -10.03
C LYS A 87 4.67 -4.71 -8.83
N ILE A 88 5.88 -5.06 -8.45
CA ILE A 88 6.55 -4.51 -7.27
C ILE A 88 7.67 -3.59 -7.70
N ILE A 89 7.61 -2.34 -7.27
CA ILE A 89 8.70 -1.37 -7.45
C ILE A 89 9.40 -1.22 -6.12
N TYR A 90 10.71 -1.38 -6.14
CA TYR A 90 11.52 -1.26 -4.93
C TYR A 90 12.22 0.10 -4.94
N THR A 91 11.85 0.95 -3.97
CA THR A 91 12.39 2.31 -3.85
C THR A 91 12.99 2.49 -2.45
N PRO A 92 14.16 1.88 -2.19
CA PRO A 92 14.75 1.92 -0.86
C PRO A 92 15.19 3.33 -0.48
N VAL A 93 15.07 3.64 0.81
CA VAL A 93 15.62 4.89 1.35
C VAL A 93 17.12 4.70 1.48
N SER A 94 17.90 5.59 0.88
CA SER A 94 19.35 5.57 0.95
C SER A 94 19.81 6.48 2.09
N TYR A 95 20.65 5.94 2.97
CA TYR A 95 21.32 6.71 3.99
C TYR A 95 22.71 7.01 3.52
N THR A 96 22.92 8.26 3.22
CA THR A 96 24.27 8.73 2.91
C THR A 96 24.79 9.48 4.11
N HIS A 97 25.49 8.98 4.84
CA HIS A 97 25.91 9.59 5.98
C HIS A 97 26.70 8.72 6.79
N LEU A 98 26.23 8.50 6.41
CA LEU A 98 26.41 7.79 6.47
C LEU A 98 26.89 8.12 5.89
N ARG A 99 26.64 8.70 5.63
CA ARG A 99 26.84 9.00 5.10
C ARG A 99 26.87 10.04 5.00
N ALA A 100 27.10 10.70 5.38
CA ALA A 100 27.14 11.40 5.20
C ALA A 100 27.64 11.77 5.19
N HIS A 101 28.12 11.83 5.51
CA HIS A 101 28.66 11.74 5.43
C HIS A 101 28.89 11.59 4.80
N GLU A 102 28.76 11.61 4.59
CA GLU A 102 28.91 11.25 3.91
C GLU A 102 28.74 11.59 3.06
N THR A 103 28.85 12.17 2.91
CA THR A 103 28.80 12.27 2.02
C THR A 103 28.74 12.26 1.14
N ASN A 104 28.72 12.46 1.03
CA ASN A 104 28.68 12.10 0.13
C ASN A 104 28.39 11.64 -0.61
N SER A 105 28.21 11.63 -0.56
CA SER A 105 28.06 10.87 -1.22
C SER A 105 27.43 10.35 -1.80
N HIS A 106 27.09 10.40 -1.85
CA HIS A 106 26.59 9.67 -2.28
C HIS A 106 25.80 9.48 -2.70
N LEU A 107 25.53 9.81 -2.62
CA LEU A 107 24.93 9.42 -2.86
C LEU A 107 24.46 9.10 -3.35
N VAL A 108 24.15 9.37 -3.25
CA VAL A 108 23.99 8.75 -3.50
C VAL A 108 24.08 8.40 -3.85
#